data_7449df99602f7c634fa4e056b7d853f4
#
_entry.id   7449df99602f7c634fa4e056b7d853f4
#
_cell.length_a   1.000
_cell.length_b   1.000
_cell.length_c   1.000
_cell.angle_alpha   90.00
_cell.angle_beta   90.00
_cell.angle_gamma   90.00
#
_symmetry.space_group_name_H-M   'P 1'
#
loop_
_entity.id
_entity.type
_entity.pdbx_description
1 polymer ?
#
loop_
_entity_poly.entity_id
_entity_poly.type
_entity_poly.pdbx_seq_one_letter_code
_entity_poly.pdbx_strand_id
1 'polypeptide(L)'
;MPSDAATLPRPRAAVLADLIPDVAVRDAAIVVGAACFVGLLAQVSIPLTPVPVTGQTLGVVLAGSALGMRRATAALSLYAIAGLAGVPWFAGHASGWPGALFGYIIGFVVAAAVCGRLAERRADRRVASSVPTMLLGDVIIFAIGVPWLAVSYHLTAAEAVASGLTPFLAGEGIKIALAAALLPATWRLLGAGREGRSLPT
;
A
#
# COMPACT_ATOMS: atom_id res chain seq x y z
N MET A 1 -19.84 7.06 48.41
CA MET A 1 -20.35 6.94 47.02
C MET A 1 -19.14 6.78 46.12
N PRO A 2 -18.89 5.62 45.50
CA PRO A 2 -17.84 5.48 44.50
C PRO A 2 -18.34 6.08 43.18
N SER A 3 -17.54 6.98 42.64
CA SER A 3 -17.74 7.63 41.35
C SER A 3 -17.61 6.56 40.26
N ASP A 4 -18.72 6.21 39.62
CA ASP A 4 -18.70 5.48 38.34
C ASP A 4 -18.02 6.35 37.28
N ALA A 5 -16.72 6.16 37.13
CA ALA A 5 -16.00 6.63 35.96
C ALA A 5 -16.50 5.81 34.77
N ALA A 6 -17.55 6.32 34.10
CA ALA A 6 -18.06 5.76 32.88
C ALA A 6 -16.91 5.58 31.88
N THR A 7 -16.51 4.33 31.69
CA THR A 7 -15.54 3.93 30.66
C THR A 7 -16.13 4.26 29.29
N LEU A 8 -15.75 5.40 28.75
CA LEU A 8 -16.11 5.77 27.38
C LEU A 8 -15.74 4.62 26.42
N PRO A 9 -16.64 4.20 25.54
CA PRO A 9 -16.35 3.14 24.59
C PRO A 9 -15.17 3.55 23.72
N ARG A 10 -14.09 2.74 23.74
CA ARG A 10 -12.93 2.98 22.89
C ARG A 10 -13.36 3.04 21.43
N PRO A 11 -12.96 4.07 20.68
CA PRO A 11 -13.31 4.16 19.27
C PRO A 11 -12.87 2.88 18.54
N ARG A 12 -13.75 2.32 17.71
CA ARG A 12 -13.41 1.15 16.89
C ARG A 12 -12.32 1.55 15.91
N ALA A 13 -11.23 0.77 15.88
CA ALA A 13 -10.13 0.98 14.94
C ALA A 13 -10.65 1.08 13.50
N ALA A 14 -10.30 2.13 12.79
CA ALA A 14 -10.68 2.35 11.40
C ALA A 14 -9.78 1.54 10.47
N VAL A 15 -8.48 1.49 10.77
CA VAL A 15 -7.45 0.73 10.04
C VAL A 15 -6.63 -0.15 11.00
N LEU A 16 -5.84 -1.09 10.45
CA LEU A 16 -5.02 -2.00 11.24
C LEU A 16 -4.02 -1.27 12.13
N ALA A 17 -3.44 -0.17 11.66
CA ALA A 17 -2.49 0.65 12.43
C ALA A 17 -3.09 1.23 13.72
N ASP A 18 -4.41 1.47 13.77
CA ASP A 18 -5.09 2.02 14.95
C ASP A 18 -5.22 1.01 16.10
N LEU A 19 -4.90 -0.26 15.85
CA LEU A 19 -4.84 -1.30 16.88
C LEU A 19 -3.63 -1.15 17.80
N ILE A 20 -2.63 -0.38 17.39
CA ILE A 20 -1.41 -0.09 18.14
C ILE A 20 -1.66 1.21 18.95
N PRO A 21 -1.43 1.25 20.28
CA PRO A 21 -1.65 2.44 21.10
C PRO A 21 -0.80 3.64 20.66
N ASP A 22 -1.40 4.83 20.67
CA ASP A 22 -0.85 6.05 20.10
C ASP A 22 0.35 6.62 20.87
N VAL A 23 1.49 6.70 20.21
CA VAL A 23 2.63 7.53 20.58
C VAL A 23 3.26 8.04 19.27
N ALA A 24 3.60 9.33 19.18
CA ALA A 24 4.15 9.95 17.97
C ALA A 24 5.38 9.21 17.39
N VAL A 25 6.24 8.67 18.26
CA VAL A 25 7.40 7.85 17.90
C VAL A 25 6.98 6.57 17.17
N ARG A 26 5.86 6.00 17.55
CA ARG A 26 5.34 4.78 16.91
C ARG A 26 4.76 5.07 15.53
N ASP A 27 4.05 6.19 15.34
CA ASP A 27 3.55 6.58 14.02
C ASP A 27 4.71 6.81 13.06
N ALA A 28 5.79 7.45 13.50
CA ALA A 28 7.01 7.58 12.72
C ALA A 28 7.65 6.22 12.39
N ALA A 29 7.74 5.31 13.35
CA ALA A 29 8.28 3.97 13.14
C ALA A 29 7.43 3.15 12.14
N ILE A 30 6.10 3.26 12.20
CA ILE A 30 5.17 2.61 11.27
C ILE A 30 5.36 3.17 9.85
N VAL A 31 5.48 4.48 9.70
CA VAL A 31 5.69 5.15 8.41
C VAL A 31 7.03 4.71 7.80
N VAL A 32 8.11 4.73 8.57
CA VAL A 32 9.43 4.25 8.13
C VAL A 32 9.39 2.76 7.79
N GLY A 33 8.78 1.93 8.65
CA GLY A 33 8.65 0.50 8.44
C GLY A 33 7.88 0.17 7.15
N ALA A 34 6.82 0.91 6.84
CA ALA A 34 6.07 0.74 5.60
C ALA A 34 6.86 1.18 4.36
N ALA A 35 7.62 2.28 4.44
CA ALA A 35 8.51 2.69 3.36
C ALA A 35 9.60 1.62 3.09
N CYS A 36 10.23 1.10 4.15
CA CYS A 36 11.17 -0.01 4.05
C CYS A 36 10.53 -1.28 3.48
N PHE A 37 9.30 -1.62 3.89
CA PHE A 37 8.56 -2.76 3.37
C PHE A 37 8.34 -2.67 1.86
N VAL A 38 7.93 -1.50 1.35
CA VAL A 38 7.79 -1.27 -0.10
C VAL A 38 9.14 -1.36 -0.79
N GLY A 39 10.22 -0.82 -0.19
CA GLY A 39 11.58 -0.95 -0.68
C GLY A 39 12.08 -2.39 -0.76
N LEU A 40 11.74 -3.23 0.22
CA LEU A 40 12.03 -4.66 0.19
C LEU A 40 11.26 -5.38 -0.93
N LEU A 41 9.99 -5.07 -1.10
CA LEU A 41 9.17 -5.63 -2.19
C LEU A 41 9.60 -5.14 -3.57
N ALA A 42 10.27 -4.01 -3.67
CA ALA A 42 10.91 -3.55 -4.89
C ALA A 42 12.04 -4.48 -5.37
N GLN A 43 12.70 -5.19 -4.44
CA GLN A 43 13.77 -6.13 -4.76
C GLN A 43 13.23 -7.50 -5.21
N VAL A 44 11.97 -7.81 -4.91
CA VAL A 44 11.25 -8.96 -5.49
C VAL A 44 10.80 -8.55 -6.89
N SER A 45 11.67 -8.74 -7.88
CA SER A 45 11.46 -8.21 -9.22
C SER A 45 11.82 -9.21 -10.33
N ILE A 46 11.04 -9.17 -11.40
CA ILE A 46 11.35 -9.78 -12.69
C ILE A 46 11.88 -8.66 -13.57
N PRO A 47 13.16 -8.69 -13.95
CA PRO A 47 13.78 -7.63 -14.73
C PRO A 47 13.26 -7.63 -16.17
N LEU A 48 12.30 -6.77 -16.46
CA LEU A 48 11.80 -6.52 -17.80
C LEU A 48 12.18 -5.09 -18.22
N THR A 49 12.29 -4.87 -19.50
CA THR A 49 12.57 -3.56 -20.09
C THR A 49 11.34 -3.08 -20.86
N PRO A 50 10.89 -1.83 -20.70
CA PRO A 50 11.50 -0.73 -19.91
C PRO A 50 11.12 -0.69 -18.44
N VAL A 51 10.13 -1.49 -17.98
CA VAL A 51 9.60 -1.44 -16.63
C VAL A 51 9.68 -2.83 -15.99
N PRO A 52 10.43 -3.01 -14.87
CA PRO A 52 10.49 -4.28 -14.17
C PRO A 52 9.15 -4.59 -13.47
N VAL A 53 8.71 -5.82 -13.51
CA VAL A 53 7.57 -6.30 -12.69
C VAL A 53 8.07 -6.56 -11.27
N THR A 54 7.50 -5.87 -10.28
CA THR A 54 7.96 -5.94 -8.89
C THR A 54 6.84 -6.30 -7.92
N GLY A 55 7.21 -6.63 -6.69
CA GLY A 55 6.25 -6.78 -5.57
C GLY A 55 5.68 -5.46 -5.04
N GLN A 56 6.12 -4.32 -5.54
CA GLN A 56 5.78 -3.00 -4.98
C GLN A 56 4.30 -2.68 -4.98
N THR A 57 3.57 -2.99 -6.06
CA THR A 57 2.12 -2.73 -6.14
C THR A 57 1.37 -3.41 -5.00
N LEU A 58 1.69 -4.67 -4.69
CA LEU A 58 1.17 -5.35 -3.50
C LEU A 58 1.50 -4.58 -2.21
N GLY A 59 2.76 -4.16 -2.05
CA GLY A 59 3.20 -3.41 -0.87
C GLY A 59 2.47 -2.08 -0.70
N VAL A 60 2.28 -1.35 -1.79
CA VAL A 60 1.56 -0.07 -1.82
C VAL A 60 0.12 -0.22 -1.35
N VAL A 61 -0.57 -1.20 -1.90
CA VAL A 61 -1.99 -1.45 -1.60
C VAL A 61 -2.17 -1.97 -0.17
N LEU A 62 -1.29 -2.86 0.30
CA LEU A 62 -1.28 -3.34 1.68
C LEU A 62 -0.97 -2.21 2.66
N ALA A 63 0.05 -1.39 2.39
CA ALA A 63 0.39 -0.24 3.22
C ALA A 63 -0.76 0.76 3.27
N GLY A 64 -1.37 1.09 2.13
CA GLY A 64 -2.56 1.92 2.05
C GLY A 64 -3.66 1.42 2.99
N SER A 65 -4.06 0.18 2.80
CA SER A 65 -5.17 -0.43 3.55
C SER A 65 -4.87 -0.62 5.04
N ALA A 66 -3.63 -0.96 5.40
CA ALA A 66 -3.26 -1.21 6.80
C ALA A 66 -3.07 0.06 7.62
N LEU A 67 -2.54 1.13 7.01
CA LEU A 67 -2.12 2.36 7.71
C LEU A 67 -3.17 3.48 7.64
N GLY A 68 -4.06 3.44 6.67
CA GLY A 68 -4.97 4.52 6.36
C GLY A 68 -4.31 5.64 5.53
N MET A 69 -5.13 6.57 5.03
CA MET A 69 -4.72 7.58 4.07
C MET A 69 -3.48 8.36 4.50
N ARG A 70 -3.48 8.95 5.70
CA ARG A 70 -2.43 9.90 6.14
C ARG A 70 -1.06 9.22 6.29
N ARG A 71 -1.01 8.09 7.03
CA ARG A 71 0.24 7.36 7.29
C ARG A 71 0.77 6.70 6.02
N ALA A 72 -0.10 6.12 5.18
CA ALA A 72 0.30 5.51 3.93
C ALA A 72 0.85 6.53 2.93
N THR A 73 0.20 7.69 2.78
CA THR A 73 0.71 8.79 1.95
C THR A 73 2.08 9.23 2.45
N ALA A 74 2.26 9.43 3.76
CA ALA A 74 3.54 9.78 4.34
C ALA A 74 4.63 8.71 4.07
N ALA A 75 4.29 7.41 4.20
CA ALA A 75 5.21 6.30 3.97
C ALA A 75 5.66 6.23 2.51
N LEU A 76 4.73 6.35 1.55
CA LEU A 76 5.06 6.30 0.13
C LEU A 76 5.78 7.58 -0.34
N SER A 77 5.46 8.73 0.24
CA SER A 77 6.22 9.97 0.02
C SER A 77 7.65 9.84 0.57
N LEU A 78 7.81 9.27 1.76
CA LEU A 78 9.13 8.98 2.34
C LEU A 78 9.93 8.02 1.44
N TYR A 79 9.28 6.93 0.96
CA TYR A 79 9.88 6.01 0.01
C TYR A 79 10.38 6.75 -1.24
N ALA A 80 9.54 7.58 -1.86
CA ALA A 80 9.90 8.34 -3.05
C ALA A 80 11.06 9.32 -2.78
N ILE A 81 10.95 10.14 -1.72
CA ILE A 81 11.93 11.18 -1.39
C ILE A 81 13.29 10.57 -1.03
N ALA A 82 13.31 9.55 -0.18
CA ALA A 82 14.56 8.92 0.24
C ALA A 82 15.23 8.17 -0.92
N GLY A 83 14.45 7.52 -1.82
CA GLY A 83 15.00 6.92 -3.03
C GLY A 83 15.60 7.97 -3.96
N LEU A 84 14.94 9.11 -4.17
CA LEU A 84 15.47 10.24 -4.92
C LEU A 84 16.74 10.83 -4.28
N ALA A 85 16.81 10.84 -2.95
CA ALA A 85 17.95 11.30 -2.18
C ALA A 85 19.15 10.33 -2.16
N GLY A 86 19.02 9.14 -2.77
CA GLY A 86 20.13 8.20 -2.94
C GLY A 86 20.00 6.91 -2.13
N VAL A 87 18.92 6.66 -1.41
CA VAL A 87 18.69 5.36 -0.77
C VAL A 87 18.42 4.30 -1.83
N PRO A 88 19.21 3.20 -1.90
CA PRO A 88 19.15 2.22 -2.98
C PRO A 88 18.03 1.20 -2.78
N TRP A 89 16.79 1.65 -2.73
CA TRP A 89 15.62 0.81 -2.48
C TRP A 89 14.58 0.80 -3.60
N PHE A 90 14.81 1.51 -4.71
CA PHE A 90 14.04 1.32 -5.93
C PHE A 90 14.35 -0.06 -6.55
N ALA A 91 13.56 -0.50 -7.51
CA ALA A 91 13.73 -1.80 -8.16
C ALA A 91 15.17 -1.99 -8.66
N GLY A 92 15.77 -3.17 -8.38
CA GLY A 92 17.14 -3.46 -8.75
C GLY A 92 18.19 -2.65 -7.98
N HIS A 93 17.91 -2.27 -6.74
CA HIS A 93 18.76 -1.43 -5.88
C HIS A 93 19.07 -0.05 -6.47
N ALA A 94 18.21 0.45 -7.38
CA ALA A 94 18.37 1.78 -7.95
C ALA A 94 18.06 2.88 -6.93
N SER A 95 18.63 4.06 -7.16
CA SER A 95 18.40 5.29 -6.39
C SER A 95 18.60 6.52 -7.27
N GLY A 96 18.25 7.69 -6.74
CA GLY A 96 18.30 8.94 -7.50
C GLY A 96 17.10 9.06 -8.46
N TRP A 97 17.28 9.77 -9.56
CA TRP A 97 16.20 10.02 -10.50
C TRP A 97 15.84 8.77 -11.32
N PRO A 98 14.62 8.22 -11.16
CA PRO A 98 14.24 6.96 -11.80
C PRO A 98 13.74 7.12 -13.24
N GLY A 99 13.85 8.32 -13.83
CA GLY A 99 13.49 8.58 -15.22
C GLY A 99 12.02 8.25 -15.53
N ALA A 100 11.84 7.36 -16.49
CA ALA A 100 10.51 6.94 -16.96
C ALA A 100 9.70 6.17 -15.90
N LEU A 101 10.32 5.63 -14.85
CA LEU A 101 9.62 4.93 -13.77
C LEU A 101 9.01 5.87 -12.72
N PHE A 102 9.35 7.18 -12.77
CA PHE A 102 8.89 8.13 -11.76
C PHE A 102 7.36 8.28 -11.73
N GLY A 103 6.70 8.16 -12.88
CA GLY A 103 5.23 8.16 -12.94
C GLY A 103 4.58 7.05 -12.10
N TYR A 104 5.17 5.85 -12.08
CA TYR A 104 4.69 4.75 -11.23
C TYR A 104 4.89 5.06 -9.75
N ILE A 105 6.02 5.70 -9.38
CA ILE A 105 6.29 6.11 -8.00
C ILE A 105 5.28 7.17 -7.53
N ILE A 106 4.93 8.14 -8.38
CA ILE A 106 3.83 9.08 -8.09
C ILE A 106 2.51 8.31 -7.93
N GLY A 107 2.24 7.36 -8.84
CA GLY A 107 1.07 6.48 -8.77
C GLY A 107 0.99 5.73 -7.45
N PHE A 108 2.10 5.26 -6.89
CA PHE A 108 2.14 4.59 -5.57
C PHE A 108 1.64 5.49 -4.45
N VAL A 109 2.07 6.75 -4.40
CA VAL A 109 1.64 7.71 -3.37
C VAL A 109 0.13 7.94 -3.45
N VAL A 110 -0.40 8.16 -4.67
CA VAL A 110 -1.82 8.41 -4.90
C VAL A 110 -2.65 7.15 -4.61
N ALA A 111 -2.23 5.98 -5.08
CA ALA A 111 -2.90 4.71 -4.84
C ALA A 111 -2.96 4.38 -3.34
N ALA A 112 -1.85 4.55 -2.61
CA ALA A 112 -1.81 4.34 -1.16
C ALA A 112 -2.78 5.27 -0.42
N ALA A 113 -2.86 6.54 -0.82
CA ALA A 113 -3.81 7.51 -0.25
C ALA A 113 -5.26 7.07 -0.45
N VAL A 114 -5.62 6.68 -1.68
CA VAL A 114 -6.98 6.26 -2.04
C VAL A 114 -7.36 4.94 -1.36
N CYS A 115 -6.51 3.91 -1.44
CA CYS A 115 -6.73 2.63 -0.76
C CYS A 115 -6.84 2.83 0.75
N GLY A 116 -6.01 3.68 1.34
CA GLY A 116 -6.08 4.04 2.75
C GLY A 116 -7.39 4.71 3.13
N ARG A 117 -7.87 5.65 2.30
CA ARG A 117 -9.16 6.29 2.52
C ARG A 117 -10.34 5.32 2.45
N LEU A 118 -10.29 4.35 1.55
CA LEU A 118 -11.30 3.30 1.43
C LEU A 118 -11.25 2.32 2.62
N ALA A 119 -10.05 1.96 3.10
CA ALA A 119 -9.87 1.12 4.27
C ALA A 119 -10.42 1.79 5.55
N GLU A 120 -10.24 3.11 5.74
CA GLU A 120 -10.87 3.88 6.82
C GLU A 120 -12.40 3.75 6.78
N ARG A 121 -12.98 3.50 5.60
CA ARG A 121 -14.41 3.20 5.38
C ARG A 121 -14.72 1.70 5.42
N ARG A 122 -13.79 0.87 5.93
CA ARG A 122 -13.90 -0.59 6.11
C ARG A 122 -13.93 -1.40 4.80
N ALA A 123 -13.41 -0.87 3.70
CA ALA A 123 -13.36 -1.58 2.43
C ALA A 123 -12.37 -2.76 2.42
N ASP A 124 -11.48 -2.86 3.41
CA ASP A 124 -10.48 -3.91 3.62
C ASP A 124 -10.97 -5.11 4.46
N ARG A 125 -12.23 -5.08 4.95
CA ARG A 125 -12.74 -6.07 5.91
C ARG A 125 -13.40 -7.29 5.29
N ARG A 126 -13.77 -7.24 4.03
CA ARG A 126 -14.41 -8.33 3.27
C ARG A 126 -13.71 -8.49 1.95
N VAL A 127 -13.57 -9.73 1.47
CA VAL A 127 -12.97 -10.01 0.16
C VAL A 127 -13.70 -9.24 -0.95
N ALA A 128 -15.04 -9.22 -0.90
CA ALA A 128 -15.87 -8.54 -1.90
C ALA A 128 -15.62 -7.02 -2.00
N SER A 129 -15.15 -6.36 -0.93
CA SER A 129 -14.78 -4.94 -0.94
C SER A 129 -13.28 -4.71 -1.09
N SER A 130 -12.46 -5.67 -0.66
CA SER A 130 -11.00 -5.59 -0.82
C SER A 130 -10.60 -5.67 -2.28
N VAL A 131 -11.14 -6.63 -3.05
CA VAL A 131 -10.80 -6.79 -4.48
C VAL A 131 -11.00 -5.50 -5.28
N PRO A 132 -12.18 -4.84 -5.27
CA PRO A 132 -12.34 -3.56 -5.95
C PRO A 132 -11.39 -2.46 -5.49
N THR A 133 -11.06 -2.43 -4.17
CA THR A 133 -10.11 -1.45 -3.63
C THR A 133 -8.71 -1.68 -4.19
N MET A 134 -8.26 -2.94 -4.28
CA MET A 134 -6.97 -3.32 -4.85
C MET A 134 -6.91 -2.98 -6.35
N LEU A 135 -7.93 -3.37 -7.10
CA LEU A 135 -8.05 -3.03 -8.52
C LEU A 135 -7.99 -1.52 -8.76
N LEU A 136 -8.67 -0.74 -7.94
CA LEU A 136 -8.62 0.72 -8.04
C LEU A 136 -7.21 1.26 -7.77
N GLY A 137 -6.49 0.69 -6.80
CA GLY A 137 -5.09 1.02 -6.54
C GLY A 137 -4.21 0.79 -7.76
N ASP A 138 -4.31 -0.40 -8.38
CA ASP A 138 -3.56 -0.73 -9.59
C ASP A 138 -3.94 0.16 -10.77
N VAL A 139 -5.24 0.41 -10.98
CA VAL A 139 -5.70 1.34 -12.03
C VAL A 139 -5.07 2.72 -11.85
N ILE A 140 -5.00 3.24 -10.63
CA ILE A 140 -4.37 4.55 -10.35
C ILE A 140 -2.88 4.51 -10.68
N ILE A 141 -2.16 3.46 -10.26
CA ILE A 141 -0.72 3.30 -10.51
C ILE A 141 -0.45 3.32 -12.01
N PHE A 142 -1.17 2.50 -12.78
CA PHE A 142 -0.97 2.40 -14.22
C PHE A 142 -1.50 3.63 -14.99
N ALA A 143 -2.59 4.25 -14.54
CA ALA A 143 -3.13 5.47 -15.15
C ALA A 143 -2.17 6.67 -15.05
N ILE A 144 -1.27 6.67 -14.08
CA ILE A 144 -0.23 7.70 -13.94
C ILE A 144 1.09 7.22 -14.56
N GLY A 145 1.47 5.97 -14.31
CA GLY A 145 2.74 5.40 -14.74
C GLY A 145 2.86 5.23 -16.26
N VAL A 146 1.84 4.69 -16.91
CA VAL A 146 1.87 4.41 -18.36
C VAL A 146 1.93 5.67 -19.21
N PRO A 147 1.14 6.75 -18.97
CA PRO A 147 1.30 8.01 -19.68
C PRO A 147 2.66 8.66 -19.46
N TRP A 148 3.18 8.61 -18.22
CA TRP A 148 4.52 9.10 -17.92
C TRP A 148 5.60 8.35 -18.71
N LEU A 149 5.49 7.01 -18.78
CA LEU A 149 6.37 6.16 -19.58
C LEU A 149 6.31 6.55 -21.07
N ALA A 150 5.08 6.73 -21.60
CA ALA A 150 4.87 7.13 -23.00
C ALA A 150 5.60 8.44 -23.34
N VAL A 151 5.44 9.46 -22.48
CA VAL A 151 6.10 10.78 -22.69
C VAL A 151 7.62 10.64 -22.54
N SER A 152 8.10 9.88 -21.54
CA SER A 152 9.54 9.77 -21.24
C SER A 152 10.34 9.05 -22.32
N TYR A 153 9.72 8.07 -23.01
CA TYR A 153 10.37 7.29 -24.07
C TYR A 153 9.84 7.59 -25.48
N HIS A 154 9.00 8.62 -25.62
CA HIS A 154 8.35 8.99 -26.90
C HIS A 154 7.59 7.83 -27.55
N LEU A 155 6.92 7.00 -26.73
CA LEU A 155 6.15 5.85 -27.18
C LEU A 155 4.75 6.29 -27.63
N THR A 156 4.19 5.54 -28.58
CA THR A 156 2.74 5.59 -28.84
C THR A 156 1.96 5.02 -27.67
N ALA A 157 0.68 5.35 -27.55
CA ALA A 157 -0.17 4.82 -26.49
C ALA A 157 -0.21 3.28 -26.50
N ALA A 158 -0.23 2.65 -27.67
CA ALA A 158 -0.22 1.19 -27.80
C ALA A 158 1.09 0.56 -27.29
N GLU A 159 2.23 1.13 -27.63
CA GLU A 159 3.56 0.68 -27.17
C GLU A 159 3.71 0.84 -25.64
N ALA A 160 3.26 1.98 -25.11
CA ALA A 160 3.30 2.23 -23.67
C ALA A 160 2.42 1.25 -22.88
N VAL A 161 1.23 0.94 -23.37
CA VAL A 161 0.36 -0.09 -22.77
C VAL A 161 0.97 -1.48 -22.90
N ALA A 162 1.53 -1.83 -24.06
CA ALA A 162 2.13 -3.13 -24.30
C ALA A 162 3.35 -3.38 -23.41
N SER A 163 4.16 -2.35 -23.13
CA SER A 163 5.40 -2.47 -22.34
C SER A 163 5.23 -2.09 -20.87
N GLY A 164 4.32 -1.17 -20.54
CA GLY A 164 4.15 -0.62 -19.20
C GLY A 164 2.95 -1.16 -18.41
N LEU A 165 2.03 -1.90 -19.04
CA LEU A 165 0.85 -2.48 -18.39
C LEU A 165 0.73 -3.99 -18.63
N THR A 166 0.76 -4.43 -19.90
CA THR A 166 0.44 -5.82 -20.27
C THR A 166 1.26 -6.88 -19.52
N PRO A 167 2.59 -6.73 -19.32
CA PRO A 167 3.39 -7.73 -18.60
C PRO A 167 3.02 -7.88 -17.12
N PHE A 168 2.35 -6.89 -16.57
CA PHE A 168 1.98 -6.88 -15.14
C PHE A 168 0.69 -7.63 -14.87
N LEU A 169 -0.25 -7.71 -15.84
CA LEU A 169 -1.62 -8.18 -15.62
C LEU A 169 -1.71 -9.55 -14.94
N ALA A 170 -0.86 -10.50 -15.35
CA ALA A 170 -0.84 -11.83 -14.72
C ALA A 170 -0.36 -11.78 -13.27
N GLY A 171 0.69 -11.01 -12.99
CA GLY A 171 1.23 -10.82 -11.64
C GLY A 171 0.29 -10.04 -10.73
N GLU A 172 -0.40 -9.02 -11.26
CA GLU A 172 -1.36 -8.22 -10.49
C GLU A 172 -2.56 -9.06 -10.05
N GLY A 173 -3.06 -9.97 -10.88
CA GLY A 173 -4.12 -10.91 -10.48
C GLY A 173 -3.75 -11.72 -9.23
N ILE A 174 -2.53 -12.23 -9.16
CA ILE A 174 -2.02 -12.97 -7.99
C ILE A 174 -1.88 -12.05 -6.77
N LYS A 175 -1.34 -10.86 -6.94
CA LYS A 175 -1.15 -9.88 -5.85
C LYS A 175 -2.48 -9.40 -5.28
N ILE A 176 -3.47 -9.14 -6.13
CA ILE A 176 -4.84 -8.79 -5.70
C ILE A 176 -5.45 -9.93 -4.89
N ALA A 177 -5.32 -11.18 -5.35
CA ALA A 177 -5.82 -12.34 -4.62
C ALA A 177 -5.15 -12.48 -3.24
N LEU A 178 -3.83 -12.29 -3.16
CA LEU A 178 -3.08 -12.30 -1.90
C LEU A 178 -3.54 -11.19 -0.96
N ALA A 179 -3.62 -9.95 -1.43
CA ALA A 179 -4.05 -8.81 -0.61
C ALA A 179 -5.49 -8.98 -0.12
N ALA A 180 -6.40 -9.42 -1.01
CA ALA A 180 -7.80 -9.67 -0.69
C ALA A 180 -8.02 -10.83 0.30
N ALA A 181 -7.09 -11.78 0.37
CA ALA A 181 -7.10 -12.83 1.38
C ALA A 181 -6.50 -12.36 2.72
N LEU A 182 -5.35 -11.68 2.68
CA LEU A 182 -4.60 -11.27 3.87
C LEU A 182 -5.34 -10.24 4.73
N LEU A 183 -5.90 -9.18 4.13
CA LEU A 183 -6.53 -8.10 4.88
C LEU A 183 -7.75 -8.55 5.67
N PRO A 184 -8.77 -9.22 5.08
CA PRO A 184 -9.90 -9.72 5.84
C PRO A 184 -9.53 -10.81 6.84
N ALA A 185 -8.54 -11.67 6.53
CA ALA A 185 -8.05 -12.69 7.45
C ALA A 185 -7.44 -12.06 8.71
N THR A 186 -6.61 -11.03 8.56
CA THR A 186 -6.02 -10.29 9.68
C THR A 186 -7.10 -9.70 10.58
N TRP A 187 -8.14 -9.07 10.00
CA TRP A 187 -9.25 -8.54 10.77
C TRP A 187 -10.04 -9.61 11.53
N ARG A 188 -10.26 -10.79 10.94
CA ARG A 188 -10.94 -11.92 11.60
C ARG A 188 -10.13 -12.44 12.79
N LEU A 189 -8.83 -12.66 12.62
CA LEU A 189 -7.94 -13.13 13.69
C LEU A 189 -7.90 -12.16 14.87
N LEU A 190 -7.83 -10.86 14.59
CA LEU A 190 -7.82 -9.82 15.63
C LEU A 190 -9.18 -9.66 16.31
N GLY A 191 -10.30 -9.89 15.61
CA GLY A 191 -11.65 -9.92 16.16
C GLY A 191 -11.86 -11.09 17.09
N ALA A 192 -11.50 -12.30 16.66
CA ALA A 192 -11.62 -13.52 17.47
C ALA A 192 -10.77 -13.47 18.76
N GLY A 193 -9.57 -12.86 18.69
CA GLY A 193 -8.72 -12.69 19.89
C GLY A 193 -9.29 -11.73 20.95
N ARG A 194 -10.23 -10.85 20.57
CA ARG A 194 -10.91 -9.94 21.50
C ARG A 194 -12.11 -10.56 22.20
N GLU A 195 -12.86 -11.42 21.51
CA GLU A 195 -13.99 -12.15 22.08
C GLU A 195 -13.53 -13.18 23.12
N GLY A 196 -12.41 -13.86 22.89
CA GLY A 196 -11.83 -14.81 23.86
C GLY A 196 -11.24 -14.18 25.14
N ARG A 197 -11.07 -12.87 25.18
CA ARG A 197 -10.54 -12.12 26.35
C ARG A 197 -11.62 -11.55 27.25
N SER A 198 -12.88 -11.64 26.87
CA SER A 198 -14.04 -11.11 27.60
C SER A 198 -14.86 -12.16 28.35
N LEU A 199 -14.31 -13.36 28.62
CA LEU A 199 -14.95 -14.33 29.52
C LEU A 199 -14.66 -13.89 30.95
N PRO A 200 -15.70 -13.54 31.75
CA PRO A 200 -15.53 -13.31 33.19
C PRO A 200 -15.30 -14.62 33.88
N THR A 201 -14.39 -14.64 34.78
CA THR A 201 -14.30 -15.63 35.89
C THR A 201 -15.36 -15.33 36.93
#